data_65de1d15c65a8e2a06cd585d963e4ced
#
_entry.id   65de1d15c65a8e2a06cd585d963e4ced
#
_cell.length_a   1.000
_cell.length_b   1.000
_cell.length_c   1.000
_cell.angle_alpha   90.00
_cell.angle_beta   90.00
_cell.angle_gamma   90.00
#
_symmetry.space_group_name_H-M   'P 1'
#
loop_
_entity.id
_entity.type
_entity.pdbx_description
1 polymer ?
#
loop_
_entity_poly.entity_id
_entity_poly.type
_entity_poly.pdbx_seq_one_letter_code
_entity_poly.pdbx_strand_id
1 'polypeptide(L)'
;ENFEIIVVAVAVAMGLRAYFIQPFKIPTGSMQPTLFGIHSVEQKSPELLDRFPLKLAKFAVTGEWYSERRAKATGTLGFPTASPTDPSIRIYTIAGKRHKIPIDSVDVVSRGRYELKFRPGDSVKKGDLLWSGVVTRGDHVFVNKVIWNFRKPRRGEIMVFNTTDIAELPQGTHYIKRMCG
;
A
#
# COMPACT_ATOMS: atom_id res chain seq x y z
N GLU A 1 -38.70 -14.79 -4.64
CA GLU A 1 -38.20 -14.15 -5.89
C GLU A 1 -36.95 -13.29 -5.63
N ASN A 2 -36.99 -12.26 -4.76
CA ASN A 2 -35.80 -11.41 -4.53
C ASN A 2 -34.61 -12.16 -3.94
N PHE A 3 -34.85 -13.15 -3.08
CA PHE A 3 -33.80 -13.98 -2.48
C PHE A 3 -33.11 -14.87 -3.53
N GLU A 4 -33.86 -15.45 -4.45
CA GLU A 4 -33.32 -16.26 -5.56
C GLU A 4 -32.44 -15.41 -6.48
N ILE A 5 -32.87 -14.20 -6.83
CA ILE A 5 -32.09 -13.27 -7.64
C ILE A 5 -30.75 -12.93 -6.95
N ILE A 6 -30.77 -12.67 -5.65
CA ILE A 6 -29.54 -12.36 -4.88
C ILE A 6 -28.62 -13.59 -4.88
N VAL A 7 -29.12 -14.78 -4.64
CA VAL A 7 -28.31 -16.01 -4.63
C VAL A 7 -27.67 -16.24 -6.01
N VAL A 8 -28.42 -16.12 -7.08
CA VAL A 8 -27.90 -16.26 -8.45
C VAL A 8 -26.86 -15.19 -8.76
N ALA A 9 -27.13 -13.93 -8.42
CA ALA A 9 -26.19 -12.84 -8.66
C ALA A 9 -24.86 -13.06 -7.91
N VAL A 10 -24.92 -13.49 -6.65
CA VAL A 10 -23.73 -13.81 -5.85
C VAL A 10 -22.98 -15.00 -6.45
N ALA A 11 -23.67 -16.07 -6.84
CA ALA A 11 -23.05 -17.24 -7.45
C ALA A 11 -22.34 -16.89 -8.76
N VAL A 12 -22.97 -16.09 -9.63
CA VAL A 12 -22.38 -15.60 -10.88
C VAL A 12 -21.15 -14.70 -10.60
N ALA A 13 -21.26 -13.77 -9.67
CA ALA A 13 -20.16 -12.89 -9.31
C ALA A 13 -18.96 -13.66 -8.74
N MET A 14 -19.22 -14.66 -7.89
CA MET A 14 -18.17 -15.54 -7.36
C MET A 14 -17.54 -16.40 -8.47
N GLY A 15 -18.31 -16.93 -9.40
CA GLY A 15 -17.83 -17.67 -10.56
C GLY A 15 -16.95 -16.81 -11.46
N LEU A 16 -17.38 -15.59 -11.79
CA LEU A 16 -16.59 -14.64 -12.57
C LEU A 16 -15.26 -14.29 -11.87
N ARG A 17 -15.30 -14.05 -10.57
CA ARG A 17 -14.09 -13.78 -9.77
C ARG A 17 -13.15 -14.99 -9.70
N ALA A 18 -13.69 -16.19 -9.56
CA ALA A 18 -12.88 -17.40 -9.43
C ALA A 18 -12.15 -17.76 -10.74
N TYR A 19 -12.82 -17.65 -11.88
CA TYR A 19 -12.34 -18.20 -13.16
C TYR A 19 -11.88 -17.16 -14.16
N PHE A 20 -12.44 -15.96 -14.16
CA PHE A 20 -12.21 -14.97 -15.23
C PHE A 20 -11.40 -13.77 -14.80
N ILE A 21 -11.86 -13.02 -13.80
CA ILE A 21 -11.31 -11.72 -13.44
C ILE A 21 -11.18 -11.61 -11.92
N GLN A 22 -9.98 -11.29 -11.48
CA GLN A 22 -9.73 -11.06 -10.05
C GLN A 22 -9.21 -9.65 -9.81
N PRO A 23 -9.89 -8.87 -8.94
CA PRO A 23 -9.36 -7.57 -8.52
C PRO A 23 -8.16 -7.77 -7.57
N PHE A 24 -7.09 -7.02 -7.84
CA PHE A 24 -5.92 -6.89 -6.97
C PHE A 24 -5.63 -5.44 -6.69
N LYS A 25 -5.10 -5.18 -5.52
CA LYS A 25 -4.57 -3.89 -5.12
C LYS A 25 -3.05 -3.97 -5.14
N ILE A 26 -2.40 -2.96 -5.71
CA ILE A 26 -0.94 -2.90 -5.78
C ILE A 26 -0.40 -2.36 -4.45
N PRO A 27 0.33 -3.15 -3.64
CA PRO A 27 0.83 -2.69 -2.36
C PRO A 27 2.17 -1.97 -2.45
N THR A 28 2.99 -2.27 -3.47
CA THR A 28 4.38 -1.79 -3.56
C THR A 28 4.67 -1.09 -4.87
N GLY A 29 5.68 -0.20 -4.86
CA GLY A 29 6.10 0.56 -6.04
C GLY A 29 6.98 -0.18 -7.05
N SER A 30 7.14 -1.51 -6.93
CA SER A 30 8.06 -2.30 -7.79
C SER A 30 7.69 -2.32 -9.27
N MET A 31 6.48 -1.88 -9.62
CA MET A 31 5.97 -1.83 -10.99
C MET A 31 5.90 -0.41 -11.56
N GLN A 32 6.43 0.58 -10.85
CA GLN A 32 6.51 1.95 -11.35
C GLN A 32 7.41 2.03 -12.61
N PRO A 33 7.08 2.92 -13.54
CA PRO A 33 5.98 3.90 -13.54
C PRO A 33 4.64 3.36 -14.06
N THR A 34 4.53 2.08 -14.40
CA THR A 34 3.33 1.51 -15.05
C THR A 34 2.18 1.33 -14.06
N LEU A 35 2.48 0.89 -12.83
CA LEU A 35 1.52 0.71 -11.75
C LEU A 35 2.11 1.30 -10.47
N PHE A 36 1.29 2.08 -9.78
CA PHE A 36 1.69 2.72 -8.53
C PHE A 36 1.17 1.91 -7.34
N GLY A 37 2.06 1.57 -6.43
CA GLY A 37 1.71 0.98 -5.15
C GLY A 37 1.13 2.00 -4.17
N ILE A 38 0.80 1.54 -2.98
CA ILE A 38 0.49 2.44 -1.86
C ILE A 38 1.75 3.28 -1.63
N HIS A 39 1.63 4.59 -1.77
CA HIS A 39 2.72 5.51 -1.55
C HIS A 39 2.26 6.69 -0.69
N SER A 40 3.21 7.36 -0.10
CA SER A 40 2.97 8.54 0.72
C SER A 40 3.80 9.69 0.19
N VAL A 41 3.17 10.86 0.10
CA VAL A 41 3.84 12.11 -0.26
C VAL A 41 3.83 13.01 0.96
N GLU A 42 5.01 13.47 1.37
CA GLU A 42 5.10 14.39 2.49
C GLU A 42 4.45 15.72 2.14
N GLN A 43 3.58 16.17 3.02
CA GLN A 43 2.88 17.44 2.91
C GLN A 43 2.88 18.13 4.27
N LYS A 44 3.50 19.31 4.34
CA LYS A 44 3.72 20.03 5.61
C LYS A 44 2.44 20.54 6.26
N SER A 45 1.42 20.83 5.47
CA SER A 45 0.14 21.36 5.97
C SER A 45 -1.04 20.78 5.19
N PRO A 46 -2.19 20.59 5.85
CA PRO A 46 -3.40 20.15 5.16
C PRO A 46 -3.91 21.24 4.21
N GLU A 47 -4.27 20.86 3.00
CA GLU A 47 -4.99 21.69 2.06
C GLU A 47 -6.45 21.89 2.49
N LEU A 48 -7.16 22.81 1.83
CA LEU A 48 -8.58 23.04 2.11
C LEU A 48 -9.42 21.76 1.96
N LEU A 49 -9.10 20.96 0.93
CA LEU A 49 -9.77 19.69 0.66
C LEU A 49 -9.41 18.57 1.67
N ASP A 50 -8.38 18.76 2.47
CA ASP A 50 -7.99 17.79 3.52
C ASP A 50 -8.72 18.03 4.84
N ARG A 51 -9.56 19.08 4.93
CA ARG A 51 -10.36 19.39 6.09
C ARG A 51 -11.73 18.70 6.04
N PHE A 52 -12.27 18.34 7.21
CA PHE A 52 -13.62 17.78 7.31
C PHE A 52 -14.68 18.87 6.97
N PRO A 53 -15.73 18.60 6.19
CA PRO A 53 -16.11 17.28 5.60
C PRO A 53 -15.52 17.01 4.20
N LEU A 54 -14.86 18.00 3.56
CA LEU A 54 -14.31 17.90 2.19
C LEU A 54 -13.31 16.75 2.03
N LYS A 55 -12.59 16.41 3.09
CA LYS A 55 -11.69 15.26 3.15
C LYS A 55 -12.35 13.94 2.72
N LEU A 56 -13.61 13.73 3.08
CA LEU A 56 -14.35 12.51 2.70
C LEU A 56 -14.64 12.49 1.19
N ALA A 57 -15.00 13.64 0.62
CA ALA A 57 -15.24 13.77 -0.82
C ALA A 57 -13.94 13.56 -1.61
N LYS A 58 -12.84 14.20 -1.18
CA LYS A 58 -11.50 13.98 -1.76
C LYS A 58 -11.14 12.50 -1.73
N PHE A 59 -11.28 11.84 -0.59
CA PHE A 59 -10.97 10.42 -0.44
C PHE A 59 -11.82 9.51 -1.34
N ALA A 60 -13.12 9.82 -1.50
CA ALA A 60 -14.00 9.04 -2.35
C ALA A 60 -13.60 9.14 -3.84
N VAL A 61 -13.11 10.29 -4.29
CA VAL A 61 -12.75 10.55 -5.69
C VAL A 61 -11.31 10.15 -5.99
N THR A 62 -10.35 10.54 -5.14
CA THR A 62 -8.91 10.38 -5.41
C THR A 62 -8.28 9.20 -4.68
N GLY A 63 -8.92 8.69 -3.64
CA GLY A 63 -8.33 7.68 -2.76
C GLY A 63 -7.22 8.22 -1.85
N GLU A 64 -7.04 9.53 -1.80
CA GLU A 64 -6.01 10.21 -1.01
C GLU A 64 -6.49 10.53 0.40
N TRP A 65 -5.61 10.36 1.38
CA TRP A 65 -5.92 10.65 2.77
C TRP A 65 -4.77 11.39 3.45
N TYR A 66 -4.98 12.65 3.79
CA TYR A 66 -4.03 13.41 4.62
C TYR A 66 -4.03 12.89 6.05
N SER A 67 -2.85 12.62 6.58
CA SER A 67 -2.66 12.10 7.93
C SER A 67 -1.43 12.72 8.59
N GLU A 68 -1.56 13.03 9.87
CA GLU A 68 -0.45 13.43 10.72
C GLU A 68 -0.14 12.33 11.73
N ARG A 69 1.14 12.13 11.99
CA ARG A 69 1.64 11.21 13.01
C ARG A 69 2.43 11.98 14.05
N ARG A 70 1.87 12.10 15.24
CA ARG A 70 2.47 12.79 16.39
C ARG A 70 2.96 11.80 17.41
N ALA A 71 4.03 12.18 18.14
CA ALA A 71 4.59 11.38 19.21
C ALA A 71 3.60 11.21 20.36
N LYS A 72 3.35 9.98 20.78
CA LYS A 72 2.44 9.63 21.88
C LYS A 72 3.13 9.64 23.25
N ALA A 73 4.45 9.71 23.27
CA ALA A 73 5.26 9.74 24.47
C ALA A 73 6.51 10.59 24.25
N THR A 74 7.13 11.04 25.34
CA THR A 74 8.45 11.68 25.33
C THR A 74 9.51 10.60 25.50
N GLY A 75 10.57 10.66 24.71
CA GLY A 75 11.65 9.69 24.76
C GLY A 75 12.52 9.73 23.51
N THR A 76 13.45 8.80 23.42
CA THR A 76 14.33 8.67 22.26
C THR A 76 13.63 7.91 21.13
N LEU A 77 13.76 8.40 19.90
CA LEU A 77 13.24 7.73 18.72
C LEU A 77 14.07 6.48 18.41
N GLY A 78 13.44 5.33 18.48
CA GLY A 78 14.06 4.06 18.15
C GLY A 78 14.27 3.87 16.64
N PHE A 79 15.07 2.86 16.28
CA PHE A 79 15.26 2.49 14.87
C PHE A 79 13.96 1.97 14.23
N PRO A 80 13.74 2.23 12.94
CA PRO A 80 12.57 1.74 12.23
C PRO A 80 12.63 0.24 12.01
N THR A 81 11.51 -0.42 12.29
CA THR A 81 11.29 -1.83 11.93
C THR A 81 10.22 -1.91 10.85
N ALA A 82 10.36 -2.86 9.92
CA ALA A 82 9.34 -3.10 8.91
C ALA A 82 8.05 -3.61 9.56
N SER A 83 6.91 -3.18 9.05
CA SER A 83 5.64 -3.77 9.45
C SER A 83 5.50 -5.17 8.84
N PRO A 84 5.11 -6.20 9.62
CA PRO A 84 4.92 -7.56 9.10
C PRO A 84 3.72 -7.66 8.15
N THR A 85 2.78 -6.73 8.25
CA THR A 85 1.51 -6.75 7.49
C THR A 85 1.49 -5.81 6.29
N ASP A 86 2.33 -4.77 6.29
CA ASP A 86 2.31 -3.75 5.24
C ASP A 86 3.73 -3.21 5.00
N PRO A 87 4.33 -3.48 3.85
CA PRO A 87 5.69 -3.03 3.53
C PRO A 87 5.82 -1.51 3.37
N SER A 88 4.71 -0.79 3.17
CA SER A 88 4.67 0.67 3.07
C SER A 88 4.66 1.37 4.43
N ILE A 89 4.70 0.61 5.53
CA ILE A 89 4.67 1.15 6.89
C ILE A 89 5.97 0.82 7.64
N ARG A 90 6.56 1.83 8.26
CA ARG A 90 7.64 1.66 9.23
C ARG A 90 7.12 1.89 10.64
N ILE A 91 7.57 1.06 11.56
CA ILE A 91 7.21 1.14 12.98
C ILE A 91 8.40 1.71 13.74
N TYR A 92 8.20 2.86 14.33
CA TYR A 92 9.13 3.50 15.24
C TYR A 92 8.67 3.32 16.68
N THR A 93 9.60 3.15 17.61
CA THR A 93 9.28 3.01 19.04
C THR A 93 9.81 4.24 19.80
N ILE A 94 8.97 4.86 20.61
CA ILE A 94 9.33 5.95 21.52
C ILE A 94 8.84 5.56 22.91
N ALA A 95 9.74 5.42 23.88
CA ALA A 95 9.40 5.00 25.24
C ALA A 95 8.44 3.77 25.27
N GLY A 96 8.74 2.74 24.48
CA GLY A 96 7.93 1.52 24.40
C GLY A 96 6.64 1.64 23.59
N LYS A 97 6.22 2.84 23.15
CA LYS A 97 5.03 3.04 22.32
C LYS A 97 5.36 2.98 20.84
N ARG A 98 4.57 2.18 20.11
CA ARG A 98 4.73 1.99 18.66
C ARG A 98 4.03 3.10 17.87
N HIS A 99 4.73 3.66 16.89
CA HIS A 99 4.25 4.67 15.96
C HIS A 99 4.38 4.14 14.54
N LYS A 100 3.26 3.95 13.87
CA LYS A 100 3.21 3.51 12.46
C LYS A 100 3.31 4.73 11.56
N ILE A 101 4.37 4.81 10.76
CA ILE A 101 4.61 5.92 9.83
C ILE A 101 4.59 5.35 8.41
N PRO A 102 3.76 5.90 7.51
CA PRO A 102 3.67 5.43 6.13
C PRO A 102 4.86 5.98 5.32
N ILE A 103 5.94 5.23 5.30
CA ILE A 103 7.14 5.54 4.51
C ILE A 103 7.41 4.33 3.63
N ASP A 104 7.30 4.51 2.32
CA ASP A 104 7.57 3.45 1.38
C ASP A 104 9.06 3.07 1.40
N SER A 105 9.32 1.76 1.37
CA SER A 105 10.68 1.21 1.34
C SER A 105 11.43 1.59 0.06
N VAL A 106 10.73 1.87 -1.04
CA VAL A 106 11.32 2.26 -2.32
C VAL A 106 11.81 3.72 -2.28
N ASP A 107 11.07 4.62 -1.62
CA ASP A 107 11.50 6.01 -1.45
C ASP A 107 12.75 6.14 -0.60
N VAL A 108 12.91 5.24 0.37
CA VAL A 108 14.12 5.17 1.21
C VAL A 108 15.36 4.78 0.41
N VAL A 109 15.23 3.85 -0.53
CA VAL A 109 16.36 3.32 -1.31
C VAL A 109 16.68 4.21 -2.52
N SER A 110 15.66 4.73 -3.22
CA SER A 110 15.85 5.46 -4.46
C SER A 110 16.20 6.93 -4.30
N ARG A 111 15.84 7.58 -3.21
CA ARG A 111 16.06 9.02 -3.02
C ARG A 111 17.06 9.38 -1.93
N GLY A 112 17.53 8.42 -1.13
CA GLY A 112 18.51 8.67 -0.06
C GLY A 112 18.06 9.68 1.01
N ARG A 113 16.79 10.08 1.02
CA ARG A 113 16.22 11.05 1.95
C ARG A 113 15.23 10.39 2.88
N TYR A 114 15.69 10.16 4.10
CA TYR A 114 14.78 10.10 5.24
C TYR A 114 14.30 11.53 5.53
N GLU A 115 13.11 11.87 5.14
CA GLU A 115 12.52 13.17 5.45
C GLU A 115 11.68 13.13 6.74
N LEU A 116 12.03 12.25 7.66
CA LEU A 116 11.55 12.41 9.03
C LEU A 116 12.26 13.62 9.65
N LYS A 117 11.46 14.47 10.29
CA LYS A 117 11.97 15.62 11.06
C LYS A 117 12.97 15.21 12.15
N PHE A 118 12.90 13.97 12.63
CA PHE A 118 13.74 13.39 13.64
C PHE A 118 14.46 12.16 13.10
N ARG A 119 15.71 11.99 13.49
CA ARG A 119 16.53 10.80 13.20
C ARG A 119 16.41 9.78 14.33
N PRO A 120 16.62 8.48 14.05
CA PRO A 120 16.78 7.50 15.12
C PRO A 120 17.89 7.94 16.09
N GLY A 121 17.58 7.94 17.39
CA GLY A 121 18.45 8.49 18.43
C GLY A 121 18.09 9.88 18.94
N ASP A 122 17.32 10.66 18.18
CA ASP A 122 16.89 11.99 18.61
C ASP A 122 15.86 11.93 19.76
N SER A 123 15.92 12.94 20.62
CA SER A 123 14.93 13.13 21.66
C SER A 123 13.67 13.78 21.12
N VAL A 124 12.54 13.15 21.36
CA VAL A 124 11.22 13.58 20.89
C VAL A 124 10.30 13.80 22.09
N LYS A 125 9.56 14.89 22.08
CA LYS A 125 8.55 15.21 23.10
C LYS A 125 7.16 14.73 22.67
N LYS A 126 6.33 14.39 23.65
CA LYS A 126 4.92 14.07 23.40
C LYS A 126 4.24 15.23 22.67
N GLY A 127 3.59 14.93 21.55
CA GLY A 127 2.92 15.91 20.68
C GLY A 127 3.75 16.36 19.48
N ASP A 128 5.05 16.14 19.47
CA ASP A 128 5.90 16.49 18.33
C ASP A 128 5.42 15.80 17.05
N LEU A 129 5.44 16.54 15.95
CA LEU A 129 5.05 16.03 14.64
C LEU A 129 6.18 15.16 14.09
N LEU A 130 5.95 13.86 14.01
CA LEU A 130 6.89 12.91 13.46
C LEU A 130 6.84 12.87 11.94
N TRP A 131 5.62 12.90 11.40
CA TRP A 131 5.39 12.84 9.96
C TRP A 131 4.01 13.45 9.63
N SER A 132 3.92 14.12 8.49
CA SER A 132 2.66 14.59 7.91
C SER A 132 2.68 14.43 6.40
N GLY A 133 1.58 14.01 5.83
CA GLY A 133 1.50 13.82 4.39
C GLY A 133 0.20 13.18 3.93
N VAL A 134 0.12 13.00 2.63
CA VAL A 134 -0.99 12.33 1.95
C VAL A 134 -0.59 10.90 1.67
N VAL A 135 -1.42 9.97 2.10
CA VAL A 135 -1.31 8.55 1.76
C VAL A 135 -2.27 8.27 0.63
N THR A 136 -1.73 7.79 -0.49
CA THR A 136 -2.51 7.40 -1.67
C THR A 136 -2.74 5.90 -1.66
N ARG A 137 -3.96 5.48 -1.97
CA ARG A 137 -4.26 4.07 -2.23
C ARG A 137 -3.51 3.64 -3.49
N GLY A 138 -2.85 2.49 -3.44
CA GLY A 138 -2.25 1.92 -4.64
C GLY A 138 -3.30 1.61 -5.72
N ASP A 139 -2.85 1.49 -6.96
CA ASP A 139 -3.69 1.15 -8.10
C ASP A 139 -4.49 -0.13 -7.86
N HIS A 140 -5.72 -0.14 -8.35
CA HIS A 140 -6.54 -1.33 -8.42
C HIS A 140 -6.50 -1.88 -9.85
N VAL A 141 -6.12 -3.13 -9.98
CA VAL A 141 -6.01 -3.80 -11.29
C VAL A 141 -6.94 -5.00 -11.34
N PHE A 142 -7.51 -5.23 -12.50
CA PHE A 142 -8.25 -6.46 -12.77
C PHE A 142 -7.37 -7.42 -13.54
N VAL A 143 -7.08 -8.56 -12.95
CA VAL A 143 -6.25 -9.59 -13.56
C VAL A 143 -7.12 -10.54 -14.35
N ASN A 144 -6.84 -10.65 -15.64
CA ASN A 144 -7.45 -11.61 -16.51
C ASN A 144 -6.77 -12.98 -16.31
N LYS A 145 -7.51 -13.96 -15.78
CA LYS A 145 -7.01 -15.30 -15.51
C LYS A 145 -7.07 -16.23 -16.74
N VAL A 146 -7.83 -15.86 -17.75
CA VAL A 146 -8.15 -16.74 -18.87
C VAL A 146 -7.11 -16.70 -19.97
N ILE A 147 -6.47 -15.54 -20.18
CA ILE A 147 -5.62 -15.30 -21.34
C ILE A 147 -4.42 -16.29 -21.45
N TRP A 148 -3.84 -16.67 -20.30
CA TRP A 148 -2.69 -17.59 -20.27
C TRP A 148 -3.06 -19.05 -20.55
N ASN A 149 -4.34 -19.39 -20.56
CA ASN A 149 -4.81 -20.72 -20.99
C ASN A 149 -4.79 -20.86 -22.50
N PHE A 150 -4.80 -19.75 -23.25
CA PHE A 150 -4.87 -19.74 -24.70
C PHE A 150 -3.56 -19.36 -25.38
N ARG A 151 -2.65 -18.69 -24.67
CA ARG A 151 -1.36 -18.29 -25.21
C ARG A 151 -0.29 -18.19 -24.14
N LYS A 152 0.97 -18.31 -24.53
CA LYS A 152 2.12 -18.07 -23.65
C LYS A 152 2.30 -16.57 -23.38
N PRO A 153 2.82 -16.20 -22.18
CA PRO A 153 3.22 -14.83 -21.89
C PRO A 153 4.28 -14.33 -22.87
N ARG A 154 4.27 -13.03 -23.14
CA ARG A 154 5.28 -12.38 -23.98
C ARG A 154 6.16 -11.47 -23.15
N ARG A 155 7.39 -11.23 -23.62
CA ARG A 155 8.29 -10.26 -23.00
C ARG A 155 7.64 -8.88 -22.91
N GLY A 156 7.78 -8.21 -21.76
CA GLY A 156 7.17 -6.92 -21.49
C GLY A 156 5.78 -6.97 -20.85
N GLU A 157 5.10 -8.13 -20.90
CA GLU A 157 3.78 -8.27 -20.27
C GLU A 157 3.88 -8.30 -18.75
N ILE A 158 2.82 -7.81 -18.11
CA ILE A 158 2.68 -7.82 -16.65
C ILE A 158 1.95 -9.10 -16.28
N MET A 159 2.53 -9.86 -15.38
CA MET A 159 1.97 -11.10 -14.88
C MET A 159 1.80 -11.08 -13.39
N VAL A 160 0.73 -11.75 -12.93
CA VAL A 160 0.49 -12.05 -11.52
C VAL A 160 0.69 -13.54 -11.32
N PHE A 161 1.51 -13.90 -10.35
CA PHE A 161 1.77 -15.29 -10.01
C PHE A 161 1.72 -15.51 -8.49
N ASN A 162 1.40 -16.72 -8.11
CA ASN A 162 1.41 -17.14 -6.70
C ASN A 162 2.79 -17.72 -6.38
N THR A 163 3.27 -17.50 -5.16
CA THR A 163 4.58 -17.93 -4.69
C THR A 163 4.57 -19.24 -3.92
N THR A 164 3.48 -19.99 -3.95
CA THR A 164 3.31 -21.23 -3.14
C THR A 164 4.42 -22.26 -3.37
N ASP A 165 4.96 -22.36 -4.59
CA ASP A 165 5.98 -23.34 -4.94
C ASP A 165 7.38 -22.72 -5.12
N ILE A 166 7.60 -21.48 -4.69
CA ILE A 166 8.90 -20.80 -4.80
C ILE A 166 9.54 -20.73 -3.41
N ALA A 167 10.54 -21.58 -3.18
CA ALA A 167 11.15 -21.77 -1.85
C ALA A 167 11.77 -20.50 -1.23
N GLU A 168 12.26 -19.57 -2.06
CA GLU A 168 12.95 -18.34 -1.60
C GLU A 168 12.01 -17.17 -1.32
N LEU A 169 10.70 -17.32 -1.58
CA LEU A 169 9.70 -16.28 -1.40
C LEU A 169 8.70 -16.64 -0.29
N PRO A 170 8.07 -15.64 0.34
CA PRO A 170 6.97 -15.88 1.27
C PRO A 170 5.87 -16.70 0.58
N GLN A 171 5.52 -17.83 1.18
CA GLN A 171 4.57 -18.77 0.59
C GLN A 171 3.15 -18.21 0.53
N GLY A 172 2.41 -18.56 -0.52
CA GLY A 172 1.00 -18.22 -0.66
C GLY A 172 0.69 -16.73 -0.92
N THR A 173 1.68 -15.95 -1.30
CA THR A 173 1.51 -14.55 -1.67
C THR A 173 1.40 -14.37 -3.17
N HIS A 174 0.79 -13.25 -3.61
CA HIS A 174 0.70 -12.91 -5.03
C HIS A 174 1.70 -11.79 -5.35
N TYR A 175 2.52 -12.04 -6.34
CA TYR A 175 3.46 -11.06 -6.87
C TYR A 175 3.02 -10.58 -8.25
N ILE A 176 3.27 -9.30 -8.50
CA ILE A 176 3.03 -8.66 -9.80
C ILE A 176 4.38 -8.22 -10.32
N LYS A 177 4.79 -8.74 -11.48
CA LYS A 177 6.07 -8.43 -12.11
C LYS A 177 5.93 -8.35 -13.63
N ARG A 178 6.88 -7.63 -14.24
CA ARG A 178 7.02 -7.57 -15.69
C ARG A 178 7.95 -8.69 -16.15
N MET A 179 7.55 -9.40 -17.17
CA MET A 179 8.39 -10.43 -17.80
C MET A 179 9.51 -9.76 -18.61
N CYS A 180 10.75 -10.08 -18.30
CA CYS A 180 11.93 -9.50 -18.94
C CYS A 180 12.70 -10.49 -19.83
N GLY A 181 12.45 -11.78 -19.68
CA GLY A 181 13.13 -12.85 -20.41
C GLY A 181 12.20 -13.81 -21.08
#